data_eaccbb0480a8c9dac1a1f4d25a3c37d4
#
_entry.id   eaccbb0480a8c9dac1a1f4d25a3c37d4
#
_cell.length_a   1.000
_cell.length_b   1.000
_cell.length_c   1.000
_cell.angle_alpha   90.00
_cell.angle_beta   90.00
_cell.angle_gamma   90.00
#
_symmetry.space_group_name_H-M   'P 1'
#
loop_
_entity.id
_entity.type
_entity.pdbx_description
1 polymer ?
#
loop_
_entity_poly.entity_id
_entity_poly.type
_entity_poly.pdbx_seq_one_letter_code
_entity_poly.pdbx_strand_id
1 'polypeptide(L)'
;GIYSSLASKYHVSELNNREKDKDGTYIQRRLARDDFGTNPCSEIILRSREFCNLSEVVLRSNDNLQSIKDKVRIATILGTFQSTLTSFKYLSREWGRNCEEERLLGVSLTGIMDNAITNGSKDNIKKSLNELRDVAVETNKEYAKKLGINRAAAITCVKPSGTVSQLVDSASGIHARHNPYYIRTVRADNKDPLCKMMKAEGFPNEPDVSKPEHTTVFSFPQKSPEGAMCRTEMTAWKQLSLWHTYAKE
;
A
#
# COMPACT_ATOMS: atom_id res chain seq x y z
N GLY A 1 -2.67 13.80 -7.69
CA GLY A 1 -1.94 13.25 -8.82
C GLY A 1 -2.56 13.71 -10.14
N ILE A 2 -1.83 13.62 -11.24
CA ILE A 2 -2.35 13.89 -12.58
C ILE A 2 -3.11 12.65 -13.05
N TYR A 3 -4.41 12.80 -13.24
CA TYR A 3 -5.25 11.75 -13.80
C TYR A 3 -5.26 11.81 -15.33
N SER A 4 -5.14 10.66 -15.97
CA SER A 4 -5.29 10.49 -17.42
C SER A 4 -6.23 9.34 -17.72
N SER A 5 -7.39 9.64 -18.31
CA SER A 5 -8.37 8.60 -18.72
C SER A 5 -7.79 7.64 -19.76
N LEU A 6 -6.92 8.15 -20.64
CA LEU A 6 -6.24 7.33 -21.64
C LEU A 6 -5.26 6.33 -21.00
N ALA A 7 -4.44 6.79 -20.04
CA ALA A 7 -3.52 5.93 -19.30
C ALA A 7 -4.28 4.87 -18.47
N SER A 8 -5.41 5.25 -17.85
CA SER A 8 -6.25 4.31 -17.11
C SER A 8 -6.86 3.24 -18.02
N LYS A 9 -7.35 3.63 -19.20
CA LYS A 9 -7.88 2.69 -20.20
C LYS A 9 -6.81 1.73 -20.72
N TYR A 10 -5.60 2.23 -20.95
CA TYR A 10 -4.47 1.39 -21.34
C TYR A 10 -4.13 0.37 -20.24
N HIS A 11 -4.01 0.82 -19.00
CA HIS A 11 -3.73 -0.06 -17.86
C HIS A 11 -4.80 -1.15 -17.67
N VAL A 12 -6.08 -0.79 -17.80
CA VAL A 12 -7.18 -1.76 -17.74
C VAL A 12 -7.09 -2.79 -18.88
N SER A 13 -6.70 -2.37 -20.08
CA SER A 13 -6.48 -3.29 -21.21
C SER A 13 -5.33 -4.26 -20.93
N GLU A 14 -4.23 -3.79 -20.35
CA GLU A 14 -3.10 -4.64 -19.93
C GLU A 14 -3.51 -5.65 -18.85
N LEU A 15 -4.32 -5.24 -17.86
CA LEU A 15 -4.84 -6.15 -16.83
C LEU A 15 -5.74 -7.23 -17.43
N ASN A 16 -6.59 -6.87 -18.41
CA ASN A 16 -7.46 -7.83 -19.10
C ASN A 16 -6.67 -8.86 -19.92
N ASN A 17 -5.46 -8.55 -20.34
CA ASN A 17 -4.60 -9.44 -21.13
C ASN A 17 -3.73 -10.38 -20.28
N ARG A 18 -3.88 -10.38 -18.95
CA ARG A 18 -3.05 -11.20 -18.04
C ARG A 18 -3.62 -12.59 -17.78
N GLU A 19 -4.93 -12.79 -17.93
CA GLU A 19 -5.59 -14.07 -17.68
C GLU A 19 -6.27 -14.60 -18.93
N LYS A 20 -6.20 -15.92 -19.11
CA LYS A 20 -6.92 -16.65 -20.18
C LYS A 20 -7.88 -17.67 -19.56
N ASP A 21 -8.99 -17.89 -20.21
CA ASP A 21 -9.91 -18.99 -19.90
C ASP A 21 -9.36 -20.34 -20.40
N LYS A 22 -10.17 -21.40 -20.24
CA LYS A 22 -9.80 -22.75 -20.65
C LYS A 22 -9.56 -22.90 -22.15
N ASP A 23 -10.15 -22.03 -22.94
CA ASP A 23 -10.08 -22.02 -24.41
C ASP A 23 -8.94 -21.12 -24.92
N GLY A 24 -8.18 -20.51 -24.01
CA GLY A 24 -7.07 -19.63 -24.34
C GLY A 24 -7.47 -18.18 -24.67
N THR A 25 -8.76 -17.83 -24.50
CA THR A 25 -9.28 -16.48 -24.70
C THR A 25 -8.98 -15.59 -23.48
N TYR A 26 -8.55 -14.36 -23.72
CA TYR A 26 -8.30 -13.41 -22.62
C TYR A 26 -9.61 -13.05 -21.89
N ILE A 27 -9.57 -13.17 -20.57
CA ILE A 27 -10.70 -12.84 -19.71
C ILE A 27 -10.74 -11.32 -19.49
N GLN A 28 -11.81 -10.68 -19.98
CA GLN A 28 -12.06 -9.28 -19.71
C GLN A 28 -12.67 -9.11 -18.31
N ARG A 29 -11.87 -8.61 -17.39
CA ARG A 29 -12.29 -8.34 -16.00
C ARG A 29 -12.89 -6.94 -15.83
N ARG A 30 -12.50 -5.99 -16.67
CA ARG A 30 -12.90 -4.59 -16.66
C ARG A 30 -13.12 -4.10 -18.09
N LEU A 31 -14.09 -3.23 -18.31
CA LEU A 31 -14.35 -2.68 -19.64
C LEU A 31 -13.53 -1.42 -19.87
N ALA A 32 -12.55 -1.47 -20.75
CA ALA A 32 -11.68 -0.31 -21.06
C ALA A 32 -12.44 0.91 -21.61
N ARG A 33 -13.69 0.75 -22.04
CA ARG A 33 -14.59 1.84 -22.48
C ARG A 33 -15.19 2.63 -21.34
N ASP A 34 -15.22 2.08 -20.12
CA ASP A 34 -15.77 2.75 -18.95
C ASP A 34 -14.95 3.98 -18.60
N ASP A 35 -15.57 4.92 -17.88
CA ASP A 35 -14.87 6.08 -17.35
C ASP A 35 -14.19 5.72 -16.01
N PHE A 36 -12.87 5.87 -15.97
CA PHE A 36 -12.05 5.55 -14.81
C PHE A 36 -11.48 6.82 -14.18
N GLY A 37 -11.44 6.82 -12.85
CA GLY A 37 -10.69 7.75 -12.03
C GLY A 37 -9.66 7.03 -11.17
N THR A 38 -9.16 7.70 -10.18
CA THR A 38 -8.26 7.14 -9.17
C THR A 38 -8.72 7.53 -7.77
N ASN A 39 -8.28 6.77 -6.77
CA ASN A 39 -8.34 7.23 -5.39
C ASN A 39 -7.35 8.40 -5.16
N PRO A 40 -7.39 9.10 -3.99
CA PRO A 40 -6.58 10.31 -3.75
C PRO A 40 -5.07 10.14 -3.95
N CYS A 41 -4.52 8.99 -3.62
CA CYS A 41 -3.08 8.70 -3.77
C CYS A 41 -2.72 8.13 -5.16
N SER A 42 -3.71 7.93 -6.03
CA SER A 42 -3.55 7.47 -7.43
C SER A 42 -2.96 6.04 -7.59
N GLU A 43 -2.98 5.22 -6.54
CA GLU A 43 -2.51 3.83 -6.60
C GLU A 43 -3.56 2.84 -7.10
N ILE A 44 -4.85 3.20 -7.07
CA ILE A 44 -5.96 2.35 -7.50
C ILE A 44 -6.75 3.05 -8.61
N ILE A 45 -6.98 2.33 -9.70
CA ILE A 45 -7.87 2.78 -10.78
C ILE A 45 -9.28 2.29 -10.47
N LEU A 46 -10.22 3.21 -10.35
CA LEU A 46 -11.61 2.98 -9.96
C LEU A 46 -12.57 3.38 -11.07
N ARG A 47 -13.66 2.63 -11.21
CA ARG A 47 -14.86 3.12 -11.90
C ARG A 47 -15.56 4.17 -11.03
N SER A 48 -16.46 4.94 -11.63
CA SER A 48 -17.37 5.80 -10.87
C SER A 48 -18.15 4.97 -9.85
N ARG A 49 -18.31 5.48 -8.63
CA ARG A 49 -19.04 4.84 -7.53
C ARG A 49 -18.49 3.45 -7.19
N GLU A 50 -17.21 3.41 -6.89
CA GLU A 50 -16.51 2.18 -6.52
C GLU A 50 -15.52 2.42 -5.39
N PHE A 51 -15.31 1.40 -4.56
CA PHE A 51 -14.28 1.34 -3.52
C PHE A 51 -13.27 0.25 -3.81
N CYS A 52 -12.08 0.40 -3.23
CA CYS A 52 -11.10 -0.67 -3.13
C CYS A 52 -10.88 -1.06 -1.67
N ASN A 53 -10.45 -2.30 -1.43
CA ASN A 53 -10.19 -2.86 -0.12
C ASN A 53 -8.67 -2.91 0.08
N LEU A 54 -8.15 -1.98 0.86
CA LEU A 54 -6.72 -1.84 1.09
C LEU A 54 -6.26 -2.68 2.26
N SER A 55 -5.14 -3.36 2.08
CA SER A 55 -4.37 -4.01 3.14
C SER A 55 -2.89 -3.75 2.95
N GLU A 56 -2.12 -3.73 4.04
CA GLU A 56 -0.72 -3.32 4.03
C GLU A 56 0.13 -4.36 4.74
N VAL A 57 1.12 -4.89 4.03
CA VAL A 57 2.08 -5.88 4.53
C VAL A 57 3.30 -5.16 5.06
N VAL A 58 3.60 -5.31 6.35
CA VAL A 58 4.77 -4.71 6.98
C VAL A 58 5.98 -5.62 6.81
N LEU A 59 6.97 -5.14 6.08
CA LEU A 59 8.26 -5.80 5.89
C LEU A 59 9.24 -5.44 7.00
N ARG A 60 10.03 -6.40 7.43
CA ARG A 60 11.09 -6.23 8.43
C ARG A 60 12.43 -6.64 7.81
N SER A 61 13.52 -6.10 8.34
CA SER A 61 14.88 -6.38 7.87
C SER A 61 15.23 -7.88 7.90
N ASN A 62 14.68 -8.62 8.86
CA ASN A 62 14.90 -10.05 9.06
C ASN A 62 13.90 -10.97 8.33
N ASP A 63 12.93 -10.40 7.59
CA ASP A 63 12.02 -11.21 6.77
C ASP A 63 12.76 -11.89 5.63
N ASN A 64 12.50 -13.18 5.44
CA ASN A 64 12.87 -13.92 4.25
C ASN A 64 11.68 -13.98 3.27
N LEU A 65 11.91 -14.48 2.06
CA LEU A 65 10.87 -14.51 1.03
C LEU A 65 9.64 -15.32 1.46
N GLN A 66 9.84 -16.41 2.23
CA GLN A 66 8.72 -17.23 2.70
C GLN A 66 7.87 -16.47 3.73
N SER A 67 8.50 -15.82 4.71
CA SER A 67 7.76 -15.01 5.70
C SER A 67 7.00 -13.85 5.04
N ILE A 68 7.55 -13.24 3.99
CA ILE A 68 6.84 -12.21 3.21
C ILE A 68 5.63 -12.81 2.48
N LYS A 69 5.79 -14.00 1.85
CA LYS A 69 4.67 -14.72 1.22
C LYS A 69 3.54 -15.01 2.19
N ASP A 70 3.87 -15.46 3.40
CA ASP A 70 2.88 -15.75 4.44
C ASP A 70 2.11 -14.49 4.86
N LYS A 71 2.81 -13.37 5.03
CA LYS A 71 2.19 -12.06 5.31
C LYS A 71 1.30 -11.59 4.16
N VAL A 72 1.76 -11.69 2.91
CA VAL A 72 0.96 -11.35 1.71
C VAL A 72 -0.29 -12.22 1.65
N ARG A 73 -0.19 -13.51 1.92
CA ARG A 73 -1.34 -14.41 1.98
C ARG A 73 -2.37 -13.93 3.00
N ILE A 74 -1.95 -13.62 4.23
CA ILE A 74 -2.84 -13.13 5.30
C ILE A 74 -3.49 -11.80 4.90
N ALA A 75 -2.73 -10.84 4.40
CA ALA A 75 -3.24 -9.55 3.96
C ALA A 75 -4.28 -9.70 2.83
N THR A 76 -4.05 -10.62 1.90
CA THR A 76 -4.99 -10.92 0.81
C THR A 76 -6.26 -11.57 1.32
N ILE A 77 -6.17 -12.48 2.29
CA ILE A 77 -7.33 -13.08 2.95
C ILE A 77 -8.20 -11.98 3.59
N LEU A 78 -7.58 -11.11 4.40
CA LEU A 78 -8.27 -10.00 5.07
C LEU A 78 -8.94 -9.07 4.05
N GLY A 79 -8.23 -8.67 2.99
CA GLY A 79 -8.79 -7.86 1.91
C GLY A 79 -9.97 -8.54 1.20
N THR A 80 -9.87 -9.85 0.95
CA THR A 80 -10.95 -10.62 0.32
C THR A 80 -12.18 -10.68 1.23
N PHE A 81 -12.03 -10.88 2.52
CA PHE A 81 -13.14 -10.78 3.47
C PHE A 81 -13.73 -9.37 3.52
N GLN A 82 -12.89 -8.34 3.58
CA GLN A 82 -13.34 -6.95 3.56
C GLN A 82 -14.18 -6.65 2.31
N SER A 83 -13.83 -7.20 1.16
CA SER A 83 -14.56 -7.02 -0.10
C SER A 83 -16.00 -7.55 -0.07
N THR A 84 -16.39 -8.34 0.93
CA THR A 84 -17.78 -8.80 1.12
C THR A 84 -18.69 -7.73 1.75
N LEU A 85 -18.10 -6.67 2.32
CA LEU A 85 -18.83 -5.58 2.97
C LEU A 85 -19.33 -4.57 1.92
N THR A 86 -20.43 -4.90 1.24
CA THR A 86 -20.99 -4.12 0.13
C THR A 86 -22.34 -3.46 0.46
N SER A 87 -22.78 -3.53 1.70
CA SER A 87 -24.02 -2.88 2.17
C SER A 87 -23.75 -1.43 2.60
N PHE A 88 -23.95 -0.48 1.68
CA PHE A 88 -23.69 0.94 1.91
C PHE A 88 -25.01 1.70 2.13
N LYS A 89 -25.44 1.81 3.39
CA LYS A 89 -26.76 2.35 3.79
C LYS A 89 -27.06 3.78 3.29
N TYR A 90 -26.04 4.61 3.10
CA TYR A 90 -26.18 6.03 2.73
C TYR A 90 -25.78 6.33 1.28
N LEU A 91 -25.44 5.32 0.50
CA LEU A 91 -25.03 5.45 -0.89
C LEU A 91 -26.04 4.83 -1.85
N SER A 92 -25.99 5.19 -3.12
CA SER A 92 -26.84 4.55 -4.13
C SER A 92 -26.49 3.08 -4.30
N ARG A 93 -27.47 2.27 -4.74
CA ARG A 93 -27.30 0.84 -4.99
C ARG A 93 -26.17 0.53 -6.00
N GLU A 94 -25.83 1.49 -6.83
CA GLU A 94 -24.77 1.36 -7.83
C GLU A 94 -23.38 1.15 -7.18
N TRP A 95 -23.11 1.77 -6.03
CA TRP A 95 -21.88 1.53 -5.26
C TRP A 95 -21.74 0.05 -4.87
N GLY A 96 -22.80 -0.53 -4.32
CA GLY A 96 -22.80 -1.95 -3.94
C GLY A 96 -22.57 -2.84 -5.15
N ARG A 97 -23.32 -2.63 -6.23
CA ARG A 97 -23.20 -3.41 -7.48
C ARG A 97 -21.78 -3.36 -8.05
N ASN A 98 -21.20 -2.15 -8.20
CA ASN A 98 -19.87 -2.01 -8.77
C ASN A 98 -18.80 -2.69 -7.91
N CYS A 99 -18.88 -2.52 -6.58
CA CYS A 99 -17.97 -3.20 -5.65
C CYS A 99 -18.12 -4.73 -5.67
N GLU A 100 -19.34 -5.25 -5.86
CA GLU A 100 -19.60 -6.69 -5.97
C GLU A 100 -19.09 -7.30 -7.28
N GLU A 101 -19.19 -6.57 -8.37
CA GLU A 101 -18.68 -7.00 -9.67
C GLU A 101 -17.16 -7.11 -9.68
N GLU A 102 -16.44 -6.10 -9.21
CA GLU A 102 -14.99 -6.03 -9.32
C GLU A 102 -14.23 -6.49 -8.08
N ARG A 103 -14.80 -6.36 -6.88
CA ARG A 103 -14.18 -6.80 -5.61
C ARG A 103 -12.73 -6.33 -5.45
N LEU A 104 -12.41 -5.09 -5.85
CA LEU A 104 -11.06 -4.57 -5.90
C LEU A 104 -10.33 -4.70 -4.56
N LEU A 105 -9.11 -5.24 -4.62
CA LEU A 105 -8.17 -5.25 -3.51
C LEU A 105 -7.01 -4.30 -3.81
N GLY A 106 -6.32 -3.89 -2.76
CA GLY A 106 -5.08 -3.14 -2.82
C GLY A 106 -4.11 -3.67 -1.79
N VAL A 107 -3.57 -4.86 -2.03
CA VAL A 107 -2.51 -5.46 -1.20
C VAL A 107 -1.21 -4.75 -1.53
N SER A 108 -0.65 -4.04 -0.55
CA SER A 108 0.57 -3.25 -0.70
C SER A 108 1.64 -3.68 0.28
N LEU A 109 2.89 -3.31 -0.02
CA LEU A 109 4.03 -3.52 0.86
C LEU A 109 4.47 -2.19 1.48
N THR A 110 4.80 -2.18 2.77
CA THR A 110 5.48 -1.06 3.45
C THR A 110 6.73 -1.57 4.15
N GLY A 111 7.72 -0.69 4.37
CA GLY A 111 9.03 -1.14 4.82
C GLY A 111 9.88 -1.74 3.70
N ILE A 112 9.55 -1.44 2.45
CA ILE A 112 10.27 -1.94 1.25
C ILE A 112 11.78 -1.70 1.37
N MET A 113 12.17 -0.52 1.88
CA MET A 113 13.57 -0.13 2.03
C MET A 113 14.27 -0.73 3.24
N ASP A 114 13.51 -1.33 4.15
CA ASP A 114 14.06 -1.99 5.34
C ASP A 114 14.51 -3.44 5.05
N ASN A 115 14.13 -4.02 3.91
CA ASN A 115 14.40 -5.42 3.59
C ASN A 115 15.21 -5.56 2.29
N ALA A 116 16.30 -6.33 2.33
CA ALA A 116 17.22 -6.50 1.20
C ALA A 116 16.61 -7.26 -0.01
N ILE A 117 15.51 -8.01 0.17
CA ILE A 117 14.84 -8.70 -0.94
C ILE A 117 14.03 -7.70 -1.78
N THR A 118 13.51 -6.65 -1.14
CA THR A 118 12.53 -5.75 -1.72
C THR A 118 13.07 -4.35 -2.07
N ASN A 119 14.21 -3.94 -1.50
CA ASN A 119 14.76 -2.59 -1.70
C ASN A 119 15.57 -2.39 -3.00
N GLY A 120 15.64 -3.41 -3.84
CA GLY A 120 16.38 -3.35 -5.10
C GLY A 120 17.89 -3.59 -4.98
N SER A 121 18.40 -3.95 -3.80
CA SER A 121 19.83 -4.27 -3.61
C SER A 121 20.22 -5.61 -4.24
N LYS A 122 19.25 -6.47 -4.55
CA LYS A 122 19.49 -7.80 -5.14
C LYS A 122 18.92 -7.87 -6.56
N ASP A 123 19.63 -8.54 -7.44
CA ASP A 123 19.26 -8.67 -8.87
C ASP A 123 17.99 -9.48 -9.12
N ASN A 124 17.52 -10.26 -8.13
CA ASN A 124 16.34 -11.11 -8.26
C ASN A 124 15.01 -10.46 -7.83
N ILE A 125 14.99 -9.14 -7.64
CA ILE A 125 13.79 -8.42 -7.15
C ILE A 125 12.56 -8.71 -8.02
N LYS A 126 12.69 -8.71 -9.34
CA LYS A 126 11.56 -9.01 -10.26
C LYS A 126 10.97 -10.38 -10.01
N LYS A 127 11.81 -11.40 -9.85
CA LYS A 127 11.36 -12.75 -9.53
C LYS A 127 10.60 -12.78 -8.21
N SER A 128 11.16 -12.13 -7.18
CA SER A 128 10.52 -12.07 -5.86
C SER A 128 9.17 -11.37 -5.92
N LEU A 129 9.04 -10.24 -6.63
CA LEU A 129 7.77 -9.53 -6.78
C LEU A 129 6.73 -10.38 -7.53
N ASN A 130 7.11 -11.04 -8.61
CA ASN A 130 6.21 -11.96 -9.32
C ASN A 130 5.70 -13.08 -8.42
N GLU A 131 6.58 -13.70 -7.62
CA GLU A 131 6.19 -14.74 -6.69
C GLU A 131 5.21 -14.22 -5.60
N LEU A 132 5.42 -13.00 -5.10
CA LEU A 132 4.52 -12.37 -4.13
C LEU A 132 3.16 -12.02 -4.75
N ARG A 133 3.15 -11.49 -5.97
CA ARG A 133 1.92 -11.23 -6.73
C ARG A 133 1.14 -12.53 -6.96
N ASP A 134 1.81 -13.60 -7.38
CA ASP A 134 1.18 -14.88 -7.65
C ASP A 134 0.56 -15.47 -6.38
N VAL A 135 1.21 -15.34 -5.22
CA VAL A 135 0.62 -15.70 -3.91
C VAL A 135 -0.66 -14.90 -3.65
N ALA A 136 -0.67 -13.59 -3.90
CA ALA A 136 -1.85 -12.77 -3.70
C ALA A 136 -2.99 -13.19 -4.65
N VAL A 137 -2.70 -13.41 -5.94
CA VAL A 137 -3.68 -13.81 -6.95
C VAL A 137 -4.31 -15.16 -6.61
N GLU A 138 -3.50 -16.18 -6.32
CA GLU A 138 -4.01 -17.52 -6.00
C GLU A 138 -4.75 -17.55 -4.66
N THR A 139 -4.31 -16.76 -3.67
CA THR A 139 -5.02 -16.63 -2.39
C THR A 139 -6.40 -16.00 -2.58
N ASN A 140 -6.50 -14.90 -3.34
CA ASN A 140 -7.80 -14.30 -3.64
C ASN A 140 -8.72 -15.26 -4.39
N LYS A 141 -8.20 -15.99 -5.37
CA LYS A 141 -8.93 -17.01 -6.12
C LYS A 141 -9.49 -18.14 -5.22
N GLU A 142 -8.65 -18.64 -4.30
CA GLU A 142 -9.04 -19.64 -3.31
C GLU A 142 -10.18 -19.15 -2.42
N TYR A 143 -10.02 -17.97 -1.82
CA TYR A 143 -10.96 -17.45 -0.85
C TYR A 143 -12.23 -16.88 -1.48
N ALA A 144 -12.15 -16.28 -2.65
CA ALA A 144 -13.33 -15.87 -3.42
C ALA A 144 -14.22 -17.09 -3.75
N LYS A 145 -13.61 -18.23 -4.14
CA LYS A 145 -14.33 -19.48 -4.36
C LYS A 145 -14.99 -19.99 -3.08
N LYS A 146 -14.28 -19.98 -1.93
CA LYS A 146 -14.84 -20.40 -0.62
C LYS A 146 -16.02 -19.54 -0.19
N LEU A 147 -15.97 -18.24 -0.47
CA LEU A 147 -17.01 -17.27 -0.11
C LEU A 147 -18.15 -17.20 -1.13
N GLY A 148 -18.03 -17.84 -2.29
CA GLY A 148 -19.04 -17.78 -3.36
C GLY A 148 -19.14 -16.40 -4.01
N ILE A 149 -18.05 -15.61 -4.05
CA ILE A 149 -18.00 -14.26 -4.62
C ILE A 149 -17.09 -14.20 -5.85
N ASN A 150 -17.20 -13.12 -6.62
CA ASN A 150 -16.28 -12.85 -7.72
C ASN A 150 -14.84 -12.71 -7.20
N ARG A 151 -13.87 -13.17 -7.97
CA ARG A 151 -12.45 -12.84 -7.77
C ARG A 151 -12.26 -11.33 -7.95
N ALA A 152 -11.33 -10.74 -7.24
CA ALA A 152 -10.96 -9.35 -7.45
C ALA A 152 -10.44 -9.09 -8.87
N ALA A 153 -10.87 -8.00 -9.48
CA ALA A 153 -10.41 -7.60 -10.81
C ALA A 153 -8.98 -7.04 -10.81
N ALA A 154 -8.56 -6.45 -9.67
CA ALA A 154 -7.18 -6.06 -9.39
C ALA A 154 -6.89 -6.35 -7.92
N ILE A 155 -5.64 -6.74 -7.58
CA ILE A 155 -5.31 -7.29 -6.25
C ILE A 155 -4.17 -6.54 -5.59
N THR A 156 -3.07 -6.28 -6.31
CA THR A 156 -1.86 -5.66 -5.76
C THR A 156 -1.75 -4.20 -6.18
N CYS A 157 -1.09 -3.40 -5.35
CA CYS A 157 -0.80 -2.00 -5.67
C CYS A 157 0.49 -1.51 -4.99
N VAL A 158 1.02 -0.38 -5.45
CA VAL A 158 2.12 0.34 -4.80
C VAL A 158 1.54 1.54 -4.08
N LYS A 159 1.12 1.34 -2.83
CA LYS A 159 0.47 2.38 -2.03
C LYS A 159 1.49 3.18 -1.21
N PRO A 160 1.39 4.52 -1.17
CA PRO A 160 2.11 5.30 -0.16
C PRO A 160 1.58 4.95 1.24
N SER A 161 2.50 4.76 2.19
CA SER A 161 2.16 4.53 3.58
C SER A 161 2.43 5.80 4.40
N GLY A 162 1.44 6.25 5.12
CA GLY A 162 1.54 7.42 6.00
C GLY A 162 1.67 7.00 7.47
N THR A 163 0.59 7.14 8.21
CA THR A 163 0.54 6.89 9.67
C THR A 163 0.87 5.44 10.03
N VAL A 164 0.42 4.45 9.24
CA VAL A 164 0.66 3.03 9.55
C VAL A 164 2.15 2.71 9.61
N SER A 165 2.94 3.16 8.64
CA SER A 165 4.40 2.92 8.66
C SER A 165 5.08 3.48 9.91
N GLN A 166 4.56 4.59 10.45
CA GLN A 166 5.08 5.19 11.65
C GLN A 166 4.67 4.43 12.92
N LEU A 167 3.41 3.99 12.96
CA LEU A 167 2.89 3.18 14.08
C LEU A 167 3.68 1.87 14.25
N VAL A 168 4.09 1.27 13.14
CA VAL A 168 4.80 -0.02 13.13
C VAL A 168 6.32 0.13 13.00
N ASP A 169 6.85 1.33 13.06
CA ASP A 169 8.28 1.64 12.85
C ASP A 169 8.86 0.93 11.62
N SER A 170 8.38 1.30 10.46
CA SER A 170 8.90 0.83 9.17
C SER A 170 9.22 2.00 8.23
N ALA A 171 10.02 1.76 7.20
CA ALA A 171 10.13 2.69 6.08
C ALA A 171 8.76 2.87 5.44
N SER A 172 8.44 4.09 5.01
CA SER A 172 7.11 4.43 4.47
C SER A 172 6.94 3.93 3.03
N GLY A 173 6.15 2.89 2.82
CA GLY A 173 5.89 2.31 1.50
C GLY A 173 7.20 1.98 0.77
N ILE A 174 7.39 2.60 -0.39
CA ILE A 174 8.58 2.46 -1.24
C ILE A 174 9.66 3.55 -0.97
N HIS A 175 9.46 4.41 0.03
CA HIS A 175 10.41 5.49 0.32
C HIS A 175 11.58 5.02 1.17
N ALA A 176 12.77 5.58 0.91
CA ALA A 176 13.96 5.35 1.72
C ALA A 176 13.81 5.92 3.15
N ARG A 177 14.51 5.33 4.11
CA ARG A 177 14.65 5.91 5.46
C ARG A 177 15.36 7.27 5.38
N HIS A 178 15.07 8.15 6.34
CA HIS A 178 15.67 9.48 6.36
C HIS A 178 17.19 9.43 6.48
N ASN A 179 17.68 8.76 7.52
CA ASN A 179 19.11 8.54 7.83
C ASN A 179 19.25 7.28 8.69
N PRO A 180 20.47 6.73 8.90
CA PRO A 180 20.69 5.65 9.85
C PRO A 180 20.24 6.01 11.29
N TYR A 181 20.45 7.27 11.69
CA TYR A 181 19.97 7.87 12.93
C TYR A 181 19.36 9.23 12.63
N TYR A 182 18.20 9.51 13.19
CA TYR A 182 17.52 10.80 13.03
C TYR A 182 16.60 11.10 14.20
N ILE A 183 16.23 12.37 14.38
CA ILE A 183 15.23 12.78 15.34
C ILE A 183 13.92 13.01 14.58
N ARG A 184 12.89 12.32 15.00
CA ARG A 184 11.53 12.54 14.51
C ARG A 184 10.81 13.49 15.46
N THR A 185 10.28 14.59 14.92
CA THR A 185 9.47 15.53 15.68
C THR A 185 7.98 15.28 15.43
N VAL A 186 7.20 15.31 16.51
CA VAL A 186 5.74 15.16 16.49
C VAL A 186 5.10 16.35 17.17
N ARG A 187 4.16 16.99 16.51
CA ARG A 187 3.40 18.10 17.04
C ARG A 187 2.13 17.62 17.72
N ALA A 188 1.87 18.15 18.91
CA ALA A 188 0.68 17.84 19.69
C ALA A 188 0.03 19.14 20.19
N ASP A 189 -1.30 19.18 20.27
CA ASP A 189 -2.04 20.28 20.87
C ASP A 189 -1.78 20.30 22.37
N ASN A 190 -1.51 21.50 22.95
CA ASN A 190 -1.25 21.68 24.38
C ASN A 190 -2.44 21.27 25.26
N LYS A 191 -3.65 21.23 24.72
CA LYS A 191 -4.87 20.80 25.44
C LYS A 191 -5.02 19.29 25.46
N ASP A 192 -4.35 18.55 24.56
CA ASP A 192 -4.42 17.10 24.47
C ASP A 192 -3.94 16.47 25.81
N PRO A 193 -4.73 15.59 26.42
CA PRO A 193 -4.34 14.87 27.64
C PRO A 193 -3.02 14.10 27.48
N LEU A 194 -2.77 13.51 26.31
CA LEU A 194 -1.52 12.81 26.01
C LEU A 194 -0.33 13.77 26.00
N CYS A 195 -0.49 14.97 25.42
CA CYS A 195 0.54 16.00 25.44
C CYS A 195 0.90 16.41 26.87
N LYS A 196 -0.09 16.61 27.74
CA LYS A 196 0.11 16.96 29.15
C LYS A 196 0.83 15.85 29.92
N MET A 197 0.41 14.60 29.71
CA MET A 197 1.04 13.42 30.31
C MET A 197 2.51 13.31 29.89
N MET A 198 2.81 13.40 28.60
CA MET A 198 4.18 13.29 28.09
C MET A 198 5.09 14.39 28.61
N LYS A 199 4.59 15.63 28.79
CA LYS A 199 5.33 16.72 29.43
C LYS A 199 5.63 16.40 30.89
N ALA A 200 4.64 15.90 31.63
CA ALA A 200 4.79 15.52 33.03
C ALA A 200 5.79 14.38 33.22
N GLU A 201 5.85 13.44 32.30
CA GLU A 201 6.82 12.33 32.29
C GLU A 201 8.21 12.72 31.77
N GLY A 202 8.42 13.99 31.41
CA GLY A 202 9.72 14.51 31.01
C GLY A 202 10.19 14.12 29.62
N PHE A 203 9.28 13.78 28.68
CA PHE A 203 9.66 13.57 27.30
C PHE A 203 10.30 14.83 26.69
N PRO A 204 11.40 14.72 25.92
CA PRO A 204 12.02 15.84 25.24
C PRO A 204 11.01 16.63 24.39
N ASN A 205 10.82 17.88 24.71
CA ASN A 205 9.85 18.72 24.07
C ASN A 205 10.23 20.18 24.02
N GLU A 206 9.67 20.94 23.09
CA GLU A 206 9.81 22.39 22.95
C GLU A 206 8.51 23.00 22.45
N PRO A 207 8.26 24.30 22.68
CA PRO A 207 7.14 25.00 22.05
C PRO A 207 7.30 25.05 20.53
N ASP A 208 6.20 24.93 19.77
CA ASP A 208 6.22 25.09 18.30
C ASP A 208 6.56 26.53 17.93
N VAL A 209 7.45 26.72 16.96
CA VAL A 209 7.93 28.04 16.50
C VAL A 209 6.79 28.94 16.00
N SER A 210 5.79 28.35 15.36
CA SER A 210 4.69 29.12 14.75
C SER A 210 3.52 29.36 15.70
N LYS A 211 3.27 28.43 16.64
CA LYS A 211 2.14 28.46 17.57
C LYS A 211 2.51 27.97 18.96
N PRO A 212 3.43 28.66 19.67
CA PRO A 212 3.99 28.19 20.95
C PRO A 212 2.92 28.01 22.04
N GLU A 213 1.89 28.86 22.06
CA GLU A 213 0.81 28.79 23.06
C GLU A 213 -0.14 27.60 22.87
N HIS A 214 -0.18 27.01 21.67
CA HIS A 214 -1.14 25.97 21.32
C HIS A 214 -0.50 24.62 21.04
N THR A 215 0.77 24.60 20.66
CA THR A 215 1.40 23.40 20.13
C THR A 215 2.74 23.14 20.78
N THR A 216 2.95 21.90 21.16
CA THR A 216 4.24 21.38 21.64
C THR A 216 4.83 20.42 20.60
N VAL A 217 6.12 20.48 20.41
CA VAL A 217 6.91 19.60 19.54
C VAL A 217 7.68 18.62 20.44
N PHE A 218 7.38 17.34 20.31
CA PHE A 218 8.12 16.26 20.97
C PHE A 218 9.18 15.69 20.04
N SER A 219 10.35 15.37 20.58
CA SER A 219 11.49 14.81 19.85
C SER A 219 11.73 13.35 20.20
N PHE A 220 11.69 12.48 19.18
CA PHE A 220 11.90 11.04 19.32
C PHE A 220 13.14 10.62 18.54
N PRO A 221 14.21 10.11 19.18
CA PRO A 221 15.33 9.53 18.47
C PRO A 221 14.92 8.24 17.77
N GLN A 222 15.32 8.11 16.52
CA GLN A 222 15.02 6.98 15.66
C GLN A 222 16.32 6.35 15.16
N LYS A 223 16.32 5.01 15.04
CA LYS A 223 17.39 4.23 14.44
C LYS A 223 16.79 3.39 13.31
N SER A 224 17.32 3.52 12.08
CA SER A 224 16.95 2.65 10.99
C SER A 224 17.49 1.23 11.21
N PRO A 225 16.79 0.18 10.76
CA PRO A 225 17.31 -1.18 10.79
C PRO A 225 18.65 -1.29 10.05
N GLU A 226 19.48 -2.23 10.46
CA GLU A 226 20.73 -2.53 9.74
C GLU A 226 20.43 -2.98 8.31
N GLY A 227 21.18 -2.44 7.34
CA GLY A 227 20.98 -2.72 5.92
C GLY A 227 19.78 -2.02 5.29
N ALA A 228 19.04 -1.18 6.03
CA ALA A 228 17.98 -0.37 5.46
C ALA A 228 18.56 0.70 4.54
N MET A 229 17.92 0.92 3.38
CA MET A 229 18.32 1.95 2.44
C MET A 229 17.89 3.34 2.90
N CYS A 230 18.84 4.27 2.98
CA CYS A 230 18.61 5.65 3.38
C CYS A 230 18.56 6.59 2.16
N ARG A 231 17.96 7.77 2.36
CA ARG A 231 17.78 8.77 1.27
C ARG A 231 19.08 9.22 0.62
N THR A 232 20.20 9.19 1.34
CA THR A 232 21.52 9.55 0.81
C THR A 232 22.05 8.57 -0.23
N GLU A 233 21.53 7.33 -0.22
CA GLU A 233 21.87 6.24 -1.14
C GLU A 233 20.89 6.16 -2.30
N MET A 234 19.74 6.84 -2.20
CA MET A 234 18.62 6.78 -3.13
C MET A 234 18.59 8.05 -4.00
N THR A 235 19.12 7.96 -5.22
CA THR A 235 18.97 9.03 -6.22
C THR A 235 17.55 9.01 -6.79
N ALA A 236 17.11 10.14 -7.37
CA ALA A 236 15.82 10.23 -8.05
C ALA A 236 15.65 9.14 -9.14
N TRP A 237 16.72 8.88 -9.89
CA TRP A 237 16.71 7.83 -10.92
C TRP A 237 16.55 6.43 -10.34
N LYS A 238 17.27 6.10 -9.27
CA LYS A 238 17.10 4.82 -8.57
C LYS A 238 15.68 4.64 -8.06
N GLN A 239 15.10 5.70 -7.46
CA GLN A 239 13.73 5.66 -6.94
C GLN A 239 12.71 5.42 -8.06
N LEU A 240 12.83 6.12 -9.20
CA LEU A 240 11.96 5.93 -10.36
C LEU A 240 12.12 4.55 -11.00
N SER A 241 13.35 4.06 -11.10
CA SER A 241 13.64 2.72 -11.65
C SER A 241 13.04 1.62 -10.77
N LEU A 242 13.17 1.77 -9.45
CA LEU A 242 12.57 0.83 -8.52
C LEU A 242 11.04 0.88 -8.59
N TRP A 243 10.45 2.07 -8.55
CA TRP A 243 9.01 2.25 -8.71
C TRP A 243 8.49 1.62 -10.01
N HIS A 244 9.18 1.84 -11.12
CA HIS A 244 8.81 1.24 -12.41
C HIS A 244 8.86 -0.29 -12.36
N THR A 245 9.84 -0.88 -11.67
CA THR A 245 9.92 -2.32 -11.47
C THR A 245 8.69 -2.81 -10.68
N TYR A 246 8.35 -2.16 -9.59
CA TYR A 246 7.15 -2.50 -8.78
C TYR A 246 5.84 -2.33 -9.55
N ALA A 247 5.73 -1.30 -10.39
CA ALA A 247 4.52 -1.05 -11.18
C ALA A 247 4.35 -2.07 -12.33
N LYS A 248 5.44 -2.65 -12.81
CA LYS A 248 5.43 -3.58 -13.94
C LYS A 248 5.22 -5.04 -13.52
N GLU A 249 5.83 -5.45 -12.41
CA GLU A 249 5.80 -6.85 -11.92
C GLU A 249 4.65 -7.09 -10.96
#